data_6fb901472746d0c7a21637d6cba6b811
#
_entry.id   6fb901472746d0c7a21637d6cba6b811
#
_cell.length_a   1.000
_cell.length_b   1.000
_cell.length_c   1.000
_cell.angle_alpha   90.00
_cell.angle_beta   90.00
_cell.angle_gamma   90.00
#
_symmetry.space_group_name_H-M   'P 1'
#
loop_
_entity.id
_entity.type
_entity.pdbx_description
1 polymer ?
#
loop_
_entity_poly.entity_id
_entity_poly.type
_entity_poly.pdbx_seq_one_letter_code
_entity_poly.pdbx_strand_id
1 'polypeptide(L)'
;ASHKIVGDLMIFYAGAEGGLDQNSYLNFVDENPFLSPTLLIAPTNKKYDLYAGLKGKLADNISYNVRGSLVDENNKALFRSNDFSANFNYGPYSYGNSLQLVYDNVKTFRLFGELKADITEAISFSANGTLSAYTTKTQAEAWNLPAIKLNATLDYTINTKWYAGADVFFVGSRKDSQINNDLMTIVAQTYIPTTLKSYIDLNAHVGYKHSERLTAFLKANNILNQSYQKWMNYPVQGFQVVLGANYKFDF
;
A
#
# COMPACT_ATOMS: atom_id res chain seq x y z
N ALA A 1 16.53 19.58 -7.39
CA ALA A 1 17.97 19.85 -7.27
C ALA A 1 18.67 18.64 -6.61
N SER A 2 19.92 18.37 -6.99
CA SER A 2 20.74 17.36 -6.32
C SER A 2 22.19 17.86 -6.21
N HIS A 3 22.85 17.51 -5.12
CA HIS A 3 24.24 17.91 -4.87
C HIS A 3 24.99 16.75 -4.23
N LYS A 4 26.16 16.40 -4.78
CA LYS A 4 27.07 15.39 -4.21
C LYS A 4 27.80 15.99 -3.01
N ILE A 5 27.56 15.45 -1.81
CA ILE A 5 28.26 15.88 -0.60
C ILE A 5 29.59 15.12 -0.47
N VAL A 6 29.56 13.80 -0.66
CA VAL A 6 30.74 12.92 -0.60
C VAL A 6 30.67 11.95 -1.79
N GLY A 7 31.06 12.41 -2.98
CA GLY A 7 31.04 11.60 -4.20
C GLY A 7 29.71 10.88 -4.43
N ASP A 8 29.74 9.58 -4.62
CA ASP A 8 28.54 8.73 -4.75
C ASP A 8 28.09 8.11 -3.41
N LEU A 9 28.85 8.35 -2.34
CA LEU A 9 28.52 7.85 -1.00
C LEU A 9 27.36 8.64 -0.37
N MET A 10 27.27 9.94 -0.69
CA MET A 10 26.22 10.79 -0.13
C MET A 10 25.83 11.90 -1.10
N ILE A 11 24.63 11.81 -1.60
CA ILE A 11 24.02 12.78 -2.49
C ILE A 11 22.79 13.36 -1.79
N PHE A 12 22.81 14.64 -1.51
CA PHE A 12 21.63 15.38 -1.07
C PHE A 12 20.75 15.67 -2.29
N TYR A 13 19.46 15.58 -2.12
CA TYR A 13 18.50 16.02 -3.12
C TYR A 13 17.29 16.66 -2.46
N ALA A 14 16.71 17.63 -3.14
CA ALA A 14 15.49 18.28 -2.71
C ALA A 14 14.67 18.73 -3.93
N GLY A 15 13.37 18.84 -3.75
CA GLY A 15 12.49 19.28 -4.80
C GLY A 15 11.12 19.67 -4.28
N ALA A 16 10.34 20.23 -5.22
CA ALA A 16 8.93 20.55 -5.04
C ALA A 16 8.19 20.07 -6.27
N GLU A 17 7.11 19.36 -6.06
CA GLU A 17 6.24 18.83 -7.10
C GLU A 17 4.80 19.21 -6.77
N GLY A 18 3.96 19.30 -7.79
CA GLY A 18 2.52 19.51 -7.66
C GLY A 18 1.84 19.06 -8.94
N GLY A 19 0.53 18.87 -8.89
CA GLY A 19 -0.20 18.43 -10.06
C GLY A 19 -1.65 18.06 -9.75
N LEU A 20 -2.37 17.76 -10.81
CA LEU A 20 -3.73 17.27 -10.75
C LEU A 20 -3.74 15.78 -11.07
N ASP A 21 -4.00 14.96 -10.05
CA ASP A 21 -4.13 13.51 -10.23
C ASP A 21 -5.56 13.22 -10.69
N GLN A 22 -5.70 12.71 -11.90
CA GLN A 22 -6.98 12.23 -12.42
C GLN A 22 -7.28 10.86 -11.85
N ASN A 23 -8.16 10.84 -10.87
CA ASN A 23 -8.66 9.61 -10.30
C ASN A 23 -9.56 8.87 -11.31
N SER A 24 -9.49 7.54 -11.33
CA SER A 24 -10.37 6.71 -12.14
C SER A 24 -10.98 5.58 -11.32
N TYR A 25 -12.13 5.08 -11.77
CA TYR A 25 -12.77 3.93 -11.13
C TYR A 25 -11.83 2.71 -11.14
N LEU A 26 -11.15 2.47 -12.24
CA LEU A 26 -10.21 1.36 -12.38
C LEU A 26 -9.10 1.43 -11.31
N ASN A 27 -8.44 2.59 -11.16
CA ASN A 27 -7.38 2.74 -10.17
C ASN A 27 -7.88 2.52 -8.73
N PHE A 28 -9.09 2.98 -8.44
CA PHE A 28 -9.68 2.79 -7.13
C PHE A 28 -10.07 1.33 -6.85
N VAL A 29 -10.59 0.61 -7.84
CA VAL A 29 -10.96 -0.81 -7.70
C VAL A 29 -9.71 -1.69 -7.60
N ASP A 30 -8.64 -1.35 -8.31
CA ASP A 30 -7.35 -2.06 -8.19
C ASP A 30 -6.78 -1.92 -6.77
N GLU A 31 -6.96 -0.77 -6.13
CA GLU A 31 -6.56 -0.56 -4.73
C GLU A 31 -7.54 -1.24 -3.76
N ASN A 32 -8.84 -1.09 -4.01
CA ASN A 32 -9.92 -1.59 -3.16
C ASN A 32 -11.05 -2.23 -3.99
N PRO A 33 -11.05 -3.56 -4.18
CA PRO A 33 -12.06 -4.26 -4.99
C PRO A 33 -13.47 -4.28 -4.36
N PHE A 34 -13.62 -3.81 -3.11
CA PHE A 34 -14.90 -3.78 -2.38
C PHE A 34 -15.61 -2.42 -2.46
N LEU A 35 -15.21 -1.60 -3.41
CA LEU A 35 -15.86 -0.32 -3.64
C LEU A 35 -17.26 -0.48 -4.23
N SER A 36 -18.15 0.41 -3.80
CA SER A 36 -19.46 0.57 -4.43
C SER A 36 -19.28 0.94 -5.92
N PRO A 37 -20.08 0.38 -6.84
CA PRO A 37 -19.97 0.74 -8.25
C PRO A 37 -20.47 2.15 -8.56
N THR A 38 -21.20 2.78 -7.64
CA THR A 38 -21.71 4.15 -7.77
C THR A 38 -20.84 5.13 -6.98
N LEU A 39 -19.71 5.51 -7.54
CA LEU A 39 -18.77 6.45 -6.92
C LEU A 39 -18.87 7.82 -7.56
N LEU A 40 -18.85 8.87 -6.73
CA LEU A 40 -18.53 10.21 -7.19
C LEU A 40 -17.00 10.32 -7.32
N ILE A 41 -16.50 10.33 -8.55
CA ILE A 41 -15.07 10.43 -8.83
C ILE A 41 -14.72 11.88 -9.13
N ALA A 42 -13.78 12.43 -8.37
CA ALA A 42 -13.26 13.77 -8.54
C ALA A 42 -11.72 13.74 -8.52
N PRO A 43 -11.07 14.66 -9.22
CA PRO A 43 -9.60 14.73 -9.23
C PRO A 43 -9.06 15.20 -7.88
N THR A 44 -7.87 14.71 -7.53
CA THR A 44 -7.09 15.18 -6.38
C THR A 44 -6.10 16.24 -6.83
N ASN A 45 -6.15 17.43 -6.26
CA ASN A 45 -5.19 18.49 -6.50
C ASN A 45 -4.07 18.45 -5.46
N LYS A 46 -2.92 17.93 -5.85
CA LYS A 46 -1.69 17.98 -5.08
C LYS A 46 -1.08 19.37 -5.23
N LYS A 47 -1.35 20.26 -4.26
CA LYS A 47 -0.82 21.63 -4.27
C LYS A 47 0.70 21.63 -4.27
N TYR A 48 1.28 20.80 -3.43
CA TYR A 48 2.72 20.58 -3.37
C TYR A 48 3.07 19.25 -2.68
N ASP A 49 4.19 18.69 -3.07
CA ASP A 49 5.02 17.72 -2.35
C ASP A 49 6.42 18.34 -2.24
N LEU A 50 6.73 18.92 -1.09
CA LEU A 50 8.03 19.47 -0.79
C LEU A 50 8.86 18.37 -0.14
N TYR A 51 10.01 18.06 -0.71
CA TYR A 51 10.83 16.99 -0.20
C TYR A 51 12.31 17.31 -0.15
N ALA A 52 12.98 16.68 0.79
CA ALA A 52 14.43 16.62 0.87
C ALA A 52 14.87 15.22 1.30
N GLY A 53 16.03 14.79 0.82
CA GLY A 53 16.54 13.48 1.12
C GLY A 53 18.04 13.32 0.90
N LEU A 54 18.52 12.17 1.36
CA LEU A 54 19.86 11.69 1.17
C LEU A 54 19.81 10.31 0.51
N LYS A 55 20.61 10.12 -0.51
CA LYS A 55 20.79 8.82 -1.16
C LYS A 55 22.24 8.59 -1.49
N GLY A 56 22.63 7.35 -1.60
CA GLY A 56 24.01 7.03 -1.95
C GLY A 56 24.33 5.56 -1.74
N LYS A 57 25.63 5.29 -1.67
CA LYS A 57 26.18 3.95 -1.40
C LYS A 57 26.83 3.94 -0.04
N LEU A 58 26.53 2.94 0.79
CA LEU A 58 27.26 2.64 2.01
C LEU A 58 28.50 1.78 1.72
N ALA A 59 28.40 0.95 0.67
CA ALA A 59 29.44 0.14 0.07
C ALA A 59 29.12 -0.05 -1.42
N ASP A 60 30.02 -0.66 -2.19
CA ASP A 60 29.79 -0.88 -3.63
C ASP A 60 28.50 -1.67 -3.91
N ASN A 61 28.16 -2.58 -3.02
CA ASN A 61 27.01 -3.46 -3.10
C ASN A 61 25.85 -3.06 -2.17
N ILE A 62 25.92 -1.91 -1.47
CA ILE A 62 24.87 -1.46 -0.56
C ILE A 62 24.50 -0.02 -0.90
N SER A 63 23.24 0.22 -1.24
CA SER A 63 22.68 1.55 -1.51
C SER A 63 21.54 1.88 -0.54
N TYR A 64 21.38 3.17 -0.28
CA TYR A 64 20.33 3.67 0.58
C TYR A 64 19.65 4.91 0.00
N ASN A 65 18.42 5.15 0.44
CA ASN A 65 17.69 6.37 0.17
C ASN A 65 16.81 6.72 1.37
N VAL A 66 16.93 7.93 1.88
CA VAL A 66 16.06 8.46 2.95
C VAL A 66 15.48 9.77 2.47
N ARG A 67 14.15 9.93 2.58
CA ARG A 67 13.41 11.12 2.10
C ARG A 67 12.39 11.55 3.12
N GLY A 68 12.42 12.82 3.50
CA GLY A 68 11.35 13.51 4.20
C GLY A 68 10.50 14.31 3.23
N SER A 69 9.18 14.31 3.39
CA SER A 69 8.24 15.03 2.52
C SER A 69 7.13 15.70 3.31
N LEU A 70 6.72 16.88 2.84
CA LEU A 70 5.52 17.60 3.26
C LEU A 70 4.59 17.69 2.05
N VAL A 71 3.43 17.06 2.14
CA VAL A 71 2.45 16.98 1.05
C VAL A 71 1.17 17.69 1.46
N ASP A 72 0.62 18.55 0.60
CA ASP A 72 -0.70 19.19 0.78
C ASP A 72 -1.58 18.85 -0.43
N GLU A 73 -2.63 18.09 -0.17
CA GLU A 73 -3.55 17.60 -1.18
C GLU A 73 -4.95 18.12 -0.90
N ASN A 74 -5.52 18.84 -1.86
CA ASN A 74 -6.95 19.15 -1.84
C ASN A 74 -7.72 18.04 -2.50
N ASN A 75 -8.87 17.74 -1.93
CA ASN A 75 -9.79 16.75 -2.48
C ASN A 75 -9.11 15.37 -2.63
N LYS A 76 -8.33 14.98 -1.61
CA LYS A 76 -7.74 13.64 -1.54
C LYS A 76 -8.83 12.60 -1.34
N ALA A 77 -8.86 11.58 -2.19
CA ALA A 77 -9.76 10.44 -2.03
C ALA A 77 -9.34 9.58 -0.83
N LEU A 78 -10.30 9.26 0.02
CA LEU A 78 -10.17 8.37 1.16
C LEU A 78 -11.25 7.29 1.07
N PHE A 79 -10.89 6.05 1.35
CA PHE A 79 -11.83 4.95 1.39
C PHE A 79 -12.49 4.87 2.76
N ARG A 80 -13.80 4.79 2.79
CA ARG A 80 -14.58 4.66 4.01
C ARG A 80 -15.74 3.69 3.79
N SER A 81 -16.10 2.93 4.81
CA SER A 81 -17.27 2.06 4.74
C SER A 81 -18.53 2.87 4.39
N ASN A 82 -19.39 2.28 3.55
CA ASN A 82 -20.67 2.86 3.21
C ASN A 82 -21.59 2.94 4.42
N ASP A 83 -22.48 3.92 4.38
CA ASP A 83 -23.51 4.07 5.39
C ASP A 83 -24.53 2.93 5.31
N PHE A 84 -24.96 2.45 6.46
CA PHE A 84 -26.17 1.64 6.52
C PHE A 84 -27.38 2.58 6.49
N SER A 85 -28.28 2.39 5.56
CA SER A 85 -29.56 3.07 5.56
C SER A 85 -30.70 2.05 5.72
N ALA A 86 -31.45 2.16 6.79
CA ALA A 86 -32.69 1.39 6.96
C ALA A 86 -33.79 1.81 5.96
N ASN A 87 -33.55 2.89 5.22
CA ASN A 87 -34.50 3.40 4.24
C ASN A 87 -34.19 2.79 2.87
N PHE A 88 -34.93 1.75 2.50
CA PHE A 88 -34.76 0.98 1.25
C PHE A 88 -34.85 1.80 -0.04
N ASN A 89 -35.16 3.11 0.04
CA ASN A 89 -35.22 4.00 -1.12
C ASN A 89 -33.83 4.48 -1.61
N TYR A 90 -32.75 4.19 -0.88
CA TYR A 90 -31.39 4.65 -1.25
C TYR A 90 -30.56 3.63 -2.04
N GLY A 91 -31.15 2.50 -2.45
CA GLY A 91 -30.53 1.50 -3.31
C GLY A 91 -29.72 0.42 -2.56
N PRO A 92 -29.23 -0.59 -3.29
CA PRO A 92 -28.67 -1.82 -2.71
C PRO A 92 -27.32 -1.65 -2.02
N TYR A 93 -26.66 -0.48 -2.13
CA TYR A 93 -25.34 -0.23 -1.55
C TYR A 93 -25.38 0.36 -0.14
N SER A 94 -26.58 0.49 0.42
CA SER A 94 -26.82 1.09 1.75
C SER A 94 -26.74 0.09 2.91
N TYR A 95 -26.18 -1.09 2.68
CA TYR A 95 -26.13 -2.16 3.70
C TYR A 95 -24.87 -2.16 4.56
N GLY A 96 -23.96 -1.20 4.40
CA GLY A 96 -22.70 -1.16 5.15
C GLY A 96 -21.72 -2.28 4.78
N ASN A 97 -21.93 -2.95 3.65
CA ASN A 97 -21.14 -4.08 3.15
C ASN A 97 -20.25 -3.74 1.95
N SER A 98 -20.03 -2.47 1.69
CA SER A 98 -19.13 -1.97 0.65
C SER A 98 -18.45 -0.69 1.14
N LEU A 99 -17.47 -0.21 0.38
CA LEU A 99 -16.75 1.03 0.68
C LEU A 99 -17.10 2.11 -0.35
N GLN A 100 -17.00 3.34 0.07
CA GLN A 100 -17.19 4.55 -0.74
C GLN A 100 -15.94 5.41 -0.74
N LEU A 101 -15.92 6.38 -1.63
CA LEU A 101 -14.94 7.47 -1.60
C LEU A 101 -15.53 8.66 -0.84
N VAL A 102 -14.74 9.18 0.07
CA VAL A 102 -14.94 10.50 0.67
C VAL A 102 -13.73 11.35 0.37
N TYR A 103 -13.93 12.65 0.22
CA TYR A 103 -12.85 13.55 -0.15
C TYR A 103 -12.57 14.53 0.98
N ASP A 104 -11.27 14.82 1.19
CA ASP A 104 -10.86 15.83 2.15
C ASP A 104 -9.57 16.54 1.70
N ASN A 105 -9.30 17.68 2.32
CA ASN A 105 -8.00 18.30 2.22
C ASN A 105 -7.08 17.68 3.28
N VAL A 106 -6.03 17.01 2.82
CA VAL A 106 -5.13 16.25 3.69
C VAL A 106 -3.72 16.79 3.59
N LYS A 107 -3.14 17.11 4.74
CA LYS A 107 -1.70 17.37 4.87
C LYS A 107 -1.02 16.11 5.38
N THR A 108 0.09 15.76 4.75
CA THR A 108 0.86 14.55 5.10
C THR A 108 2.31 14.93 5.35
N PHE A 109 2.84 14.61 6.53
CA PHE A 109 4.26 14.46 6.73
C PHE A 109 4.64 13.01 6.45
N ARG A 110 5.66 12.77 5.62
CA ARG A 110 6.10 11.43 5.24
C ARG A 110 7.61 11.31 5.40
N LEU A 111 8.04 10.24 6.07
CA LEU A 111 9.43 9.81 6.08
C LEU A 111 9.50 8.46 5.35
N PHE A 112 10.32 8.39 4.32
CA PHE A 112 10.61 7.20 3.55
C PHE A 112 12.06 6.78 3.76
N GLY A 113 12.30 5.48 3.88
CA GLY A 113 13.62 4.88 3.90
C GLY A 113 13.67 3.65 3.00
N GLU A 114 14.78 3.47 2.29
CA GLU A 114 15.06 2.29 1.45
C GLU A 114 16.52 1.87 1.66
N LEU A 115 16.74 0.57 1.73
CA LEU A 115 18.05 -0.08 1.71
C LEU A 115 18.02 -1.20 0.67
N LYS A 116 19.03 -1.25 -0.19
CA LYS A 116 19.27 -2.36 -1.13
C LYS A 116 20.69 -2.86 -0.95
N ALA A 117 20.84 -4.17 -0.89
CA ALA A 117 22.12 -4.84 -0.69
C ALA A 117 22.24 -6.08 -1.57
N ASP A 118 23.25 -6.12 -2.40
CA ASP A 118 23.68 -7.35 -3.07
C ASP A 118 24.66 -8.07 -2.14
N ILE A 119 24.13 -8.95 -1.25
CA ILE A 119 24.91 -9.63 -0.22
C ILE A 119 25.99 -10.50 -0.87
N THR A 120 25.62 -11.18 -1.95
CA THR A 120 26.51 -11.90 -2.86
C THR A 120 25.99 -11.75 -4.29
N GLU A 121 26.71 -12.26 -5.29
CA GLU A 121 26.21 -12.33 -6.68
C GLU A 121 24.91 -13.14 -6.82
N ALA A 122 24.62 -14.00 -5.85
CA ALA A 122 23.45 -14.86 -5.84
C ALA A 122 22.34 -14.40 -4.91
N ILE A 123 22.62 -13.52 -3.95
CA ILE A 123 21.66 -13.09 -2.91
C ILE A 123 21.52 -11.58 -2.94
N SER A 124 20.33 -11.10 -3.21
CA SER A 124 19.95 -9.70 -3.05
C SER A 124 18.89 -9.50 -1.97
N PHE A 125 19.00 -8.40 -1.27
CA PHE A 125 18.09 -7.99 -0.23
C PHE A 125 17.64 -6.55 -0.46
N SER A 126 16.37 -6.29 -0.29
CA SER A 126 15.85 -4.93 -0.26
C SER A 126 14.87 -4.76 0.90
N ALA A 127 14.92 -3.62 1.54
CA ALA A 127 13.94 -3.22 2.54
C ALA A 127 13.56 -1.76 2.33
N ASN A 128 12.28 -1.46 2.45
CA ASN A 128 11.79 -0.09 2.43
C ASN A 128 10.71 0.11 3.48
N GLY A 129 10.54 1.35 3.88
CA GLY A 129 9.53 1.70 4.84
C GLY A 129 9.06 3.13 4.68
N THR A 130 7.82 3.35 5.07
CA THR A 130 7.19 4.68 5.08
C THR A 130 6.52 4.90 6.42
N LEU A 131 6.86 6.01 7.06
CA LEU A 131 6.16 6.56 8.22
C LEU A 131 5.39 7.78 7.75
N SER A 132 4.11 7.88 8.10
CA SER A 132 3.25 8.99 7.69
C SER A 132 2.42 9.51 8.86
N ALA A 133 2.31 10.82 8.94
CA ALA A 133 1.37 11.50 9.83
C ALA A 133 0.41 12.32 8.97
N TYR A 134 -0.88 12.14 9.19
CA TYR A 134 -1.93 12.76 8.39
C TYR A 134 -2.70 13.77 9.22
N THR A 135 -3.07 14.89 8.59
CA THR A 135 -3.99 15.87 9.15
C THR A 135 -5.10 16.12 8.13
N THR A 136 -6.30 15.76 8.48
CA THR A 136 -7.54 15.97 7.73
C THR A 136 -8.16 17.32 8.08
N LYS A 137 -8.96 17.89 7.18
CA LYS A 137 -9.64 19.17 7.41
C LYS A 137 -11.07 18.99 7.91
N THR A 138 -11.82 18.09 7.30
CA THR A 138 -13.26 17.88 7.55
C THR A 138 -13.58 16.48 8.01
N GLN A 139 -12.85 15.47 7.53
CA GLN A 139 -13.01 14.10 7.97
C GLN A 139 -12.42 13.92 9.38
N ALA A 140 -13.09 13.12 10.22
CA ALA A 140 -12.64 12.86 11.58
C ALA A 140 -11.30 12.10 11.61
N GLU A 141 -11.02 11.30 10.59
CA GLU A 141 -9.83 10.47 10.48
C GLU A 141 -9.32 10.42 9.03
N ALA A 142 -8.05 10.11 8.86
CA ALA A 142 -7.48 9.77 7.56
C ALA A 142 -7.82 8.31 7.21
N TRP A 143 -9.05 8.09 6.78
CA TRP A 143 -9.65 6.77 6.62
C TRP A 143 -8.80 5.83 5.79
N ASN A 144 -8.53 4.65 6.34
CA ASN A 144 -7.77 3.55 5.74
C ASN A 144 -6.31 3.88 5.36
N LEU A 145 -5.77 5.02 5.82
CA LEU A 145 -4.36 5.38 5.63
C LEU A 145 -3.52 4.90 6.83
N PRO A 146 -2.64 3.90 6.68
CA PRO A 146 -1.78 3.46 7.78
C PRO A 146 -0.62 4.44 8.00
N ALA A 147 -0.29 4.67 9.28
CA ALA A 147 0.86 5.50 9.64
C ALA A 147 2.20 4.83 9.32
N ILE A 148 2.23 3.49 9.25
CA ILE A 148 3.46 2.72 9.02
C ILE A 148 3.20 1.68 7.94
N LYS A 149 4.11 1.63 6.94
CA LYS A 149 4.21 0.53 5.96
C LYS A 149 5.68 0.13 5.87
N LEU A 150 5.97 -1.16 6.01
CA LEU A 150 7.30 -1.71 5.85
C LEU A 150 7.23 -2.87 4.86
N ASN A 151 8.26 -3.03 4.05
CA ASN A 151 8.41 -4.16 3.14
C ASN A 151 9.87 -4.60 3.13
N ALA A 152 10.12 -5.91 3.06
CA ALA A 152 11.43 -6.46 2.81
C ALA A 152 11.33 -7.67 1.88
N THR A 153 12.26 -7.74 0.94
CA THR A 153 12.34 -8.80 -0.08
C THR A 153 13.74 -9.39 -0.04
N LEU A 154 13.81 -10.69 -0.10
CA LEU A 154 15.04 -11.46 -0.25
C LEU A 154 14.92 -12.32 -1.51
N ASP A 155 15.85 -12.17 -2.43
CA ASP A 155 15.95 -13.01 -3.61
C ASP A 155 17.24 -13.83 -3.57
N TYR A 156 17.15 -15.09 -3.96
CA TYR A 156 18.25 -16.03 -4.00
C TYR A 156 18.29 -16.81 -5.32
N THR A 157 19.31 -16.59 -6.11
CA THR A 157 19.64 -17.37 -7.30
C THR A 157 20.50 -18.55 -6.89
N ILE A 158 19.88 -19.70 -6.62
CA ILE A 158 20.56 -20.90 -6.11
C ILE A 158 21.57 -21.43 -7.13
N ASN A 159 21.18 -21.44 -8.40
CA ASN A 159 22.02 -21.77 -9.54
C ASN A 159 21.35 -21.30 -10.85
N THR A 160 21.89 -21.69 -12.01
CA THR A 160 21.35 -21.29 -13.32
C THR A 160 19.89 -21.70 -13.55
N LYS A 161 19.38 -22.72 -12.84
CA LYS A 161 18.02 -23.25 -12.99
C LYS A 161 17.09 -22.93 -11.83
N TRP A 162 17.59 -22.87 -10.60
CA TRP A 162 16.79 -22.69 -9.40
C TRP A 162 16.93 -21.30 -8.83
N TYR A 163 15.81 -20.69 -8.48
CA TYR A 163 15.75 -19.45 -7.73
C TYR A 163 14.65 -19.53 -6.65
N ALA A 164 14.82 -18.78 -5.61
CA ALA A 164 13.85 -18.66 -4.53
C ALA A 164 13.77 -17.20 -4.07
N GLY A 165 12.68 -16.84 -3.42
CA GLY A 165 12.54 -15.53 -2.82
C GLY A 165 11.51 -15.53 -1.71
N ALA A 166 11.58 -14.51 -0.87
CA ALA A 166 10.64 -14.26 0.20
C ALA A 166 10.34 -12.77 0.32
N ASP A 167 9.07 -12.45 0.56
CA ASP A 167 8.58 -11.10 0.77
C ASP A 167 7.88 -11.04 2.12
N VAL A 168 8.27 -10.10 2.96
CA VAL A 168 7.56 -9.79 4.20
C VAL A 168 7.10 -8.35 4.17
N PHE A 169 5.84 -8.11 4.52
CA PHE A 169 5.34 -6.76 4.66
C PHE A 169 4.55 -6.58 5.95
N PHE A 170 4.68 -5.39 6.50
CA PHE A 170 3.97 -4.95 7.69
C PHE A 170 3.16 -3.69 7.36
N VAL A 171 1.90 -3.69 7.77
CA VAL A 171 1.02 -2.52 7.70
C VAL A 171 0.54 -2.18 9.09
N GLY A 172 0.79 -0.95 9.51
CA GLY A 172 0.35 -0.42 10.79
C GLY A 172 -1.17 -0.35 10.91
N SER A 173 -1.65 -0.15 12.13
CA SER A 173 -3.06 0.06 12.37
C SER A 173 -3.56 1.29 11.60
N ARG A 174 -4.83 1.27 11.22
CA ARG A 174 -5.50 2.35 10.51
C ARG A 174 -6.95 2.47 10.96
N LYS A 175 -7.56 3.60 10.68
CA LYS A 175 -8.95 3.86 11.04
C LYS A 175 -9.86 3.63 9.85
N ASP A 176 -10.97 2.94 10.10
CA ASP A 176 -12.14 2.90 9.21
C ASP A 176 -13.37 3.34 10.01
N SER A 177 -14.47 3.55 9.36
CA SER A 177 -15.72 3.88 10.03
C SER A 177 -16.61 2.65 10.15
N GLN A 178 -17.11 2.42 11.34
CA GLN A 178 -18.22 1.49 11.56
C GLN A 178 -19.47 2.30 11.84
N ILE A 179 -20.58 1.86 11.26
CA ILE A 179 -21.86 2.49 11.52
C ILE A 179 -22.40 1.94 12.83
N ASN A 180 -22.89 2.83 13.67
CA ASN A 180 -23.64 2.43 14.84
C ASN A 180 -25.00 1.87 14.39
N ASN A 181 -25.16 0.56 14.46
CA ASN A 181 -26.41 -0.15 14.18
C ASN A 181 -27.41 -0.06 15.36
N ASP A 182 -27.27 0.92 16.23
CA ASP A 182 -28.30 1.15 17.24
C ASP A 182 -29.56 1.65 16.53
N LEU A 183 -30.42 0.68 16.20
CA LEU A 183 -31.69 0.83 15.49
C LEU A 183 -32.70 1.77 16.21
N MET A 184 -32.37 2.26 17.39
CA MET A 184 -33.21 3.12 18.19
C MET A 184 -32.96 4.62 18.00
N THR A 185 -31.88 5.03 17.38
CA THR A 185 -31.58 6.45 17.14
C THR A 185 -31.48 6.74 15.65
N ILE A 186 -32.61 6.92 14.99
CA ILE A 186 -32.73 7.37 13.58
C ILE A 186 -32.26 8.85 13.40
N VAL A 187 -31.64 9.44 14.40
CA VAL A 187 -31.18 10.83 14.38
C VAL A 187 -29.67 10.89 14.32
N ALA A 188 -29.16 11.25 13.15
CA ALA A 188 -27.76 11.47 12.79
C ALA A 188 -26.90 10.18 12.77
N GLN A 189 -26.56 9.74 11.56
CA GLN A 189 -25.55 8.71 11.32
C GLN A 189 -24.21 9.18 11.93
N THR A 190 -23.87 8.65 13.09
CA THR A 190 -22.59 8.95 13.73
C THR A 190 -21.60 7.89 13.30
N TYR A 191 -20.60 8.31 12.52
CA TYR A 191 -19.48 7.43 12.18
C TYR A 191 -18.62 7.18 13.41
N ILE A 192 -18.52 5.94 13.81
CA ILE A 192 -17.63 5.52 14.90
C ILE A 192 -16.31 5.09 14.31
N PRO A 193 -15.20 5.84 14.54
CA PRO A 193 -13.89 5.41 14.10
C PRO A 193 -13.53 4.06 14.73
N THR A 194 -13.35 3.06 13.90
CA THR A 194 -12.95 1.71 14.32
C THR A 194 -11.52 1.44 13.87
N THR A 195 -10.73 0.81 14.74
CA THR A 195 -9.34 0.51 14.43
C THR A 195 -9.21 -0.85 13.75
N LEU A 196 -8.78 -0.85 12.50
CA LEU A 196 -8.24 -2.04 11.85
C LEU A 196 -6.84 -2.30 12.42
N LYS A 197 -6.63 -3.50 12.95
CA LYS A 197 -5.35 -3.89 13.58
C LYS A 197 -4.21 -3.91 12.56
N SER A 198 -3.01 -3.66 13.04
CA SER A 198 -1.79 -3.91 12.26
C SER A 198 -1.63 -5.40 11.93
N TYR A 199 -0.93 -5.67 10.85
CA TYR A 199 -0.64 -7.04 10.44
C TYR A 199 0.74 -7.15 9.79
N ILE A 200 1.26 -8.36 9.81
CA ILE A 200 2.45 -8.77 9.07
C ILE A 200 2.07 -9.96 8.19
N ASP A 201 2.57 -10.01 6.98
CA ASP A 201 2.36 -11.13 6.05
C ASP A 201 3.71 -11.56 5.47
N LEU A 202 3.88 -12.85 5.30
CA LEU A 202 5.07 -13.48 4.74
C LEU A 202 4.66 -14.36 3.56
N ASN A 203 5.28 -14.09 2.42
CA ASN A 203 5.14 -14.87 1.20
C ASN A 203 6.50 -15.41 0.79
N ALA A 204 6.52 -16.57 0.14
CA ALA A 204 7.74 -17.13 -0.41
C ALA A 204 7.46 -17.82 -1.74
N HIS A 205 8.49 -17.94 -2.55
CA HIS A 205 8.40 -18.65 -3.81
C HIS A 205 9.68 -19.39 -4.11
N VAL A 206 9.55 -20.45 -4.91
CA VAL A 206 10.66 -21.14 -5.54
C VAL A 206 10.32 -21.40 -6.99
N GLY A 207 11.28 -21.23 -7.88
CA GLY A 207 11.11 -21.46 -9.31
C GLY A 207 12.22 -22.30 -9.91
N TYR A 208 11.84 -23.04 -10.95
CA TYR A 208 12.74 -23.90 -11.72
C TYR A 208 12.66 -23.56 -13.21
N LYS A 209 13.75 -23.07 -13.77
CA LYS A 209 13.93 -22.83 -15.21
C LYS A 209 14.28 -24.14 -15.89
N HIS A 210 13.28 -24.82 -16.46
CA HIS A 210 13.49 -26.06 -17.20
C HIS A 210 14.26 -25.78 -18.49
N SER A 211 13.88 -24.72 -19.21
CA SER A 211 14.54 -24.24 -20.41
C SER A 211 14.44 -22.71 -20.45
N GLU A 212 14.99 -22.08 -21.51
CA GLU A 212 14.83 -20.62 -21.72
C GLU A 212 13.37 -20.19 -21.90
N ARG A 213 12.51 -21.13 -22.32
CA ARG A 213 11.10 -20.89 -22.59
C ARG A 213 10.16 -21.35 -21.49
N LEU A 214 10.53 -22.35 -20.70
CA LEU A 214 9.65 -22.96 -19.70
C LEU A 214 10.21 -22.79 -18.28
N THR A 215 9.45 -22.15 -17.43
CA THR A 215 9.72 -22.02 -15.99
C THR A 215 8.53 -22.50 -15.19
N ALA A 216 8.74 -23.44 -14.28
CA ALA A 216 7.76 -23.84 -13.28
C ALA A 216 8.02 -23.09 -11.97
N PHE A 217 6.95 -22.82 -11.19
CA PHE A 217 7.09 -22.17 -9.89
C PHE A 217 6.08 -22.70 -8.87
N LEU A 218 6.47 -22.61 -7.62
CA LEU A 218 5.62 -22.82 -6.45
C LEU A 218 5.65 -21.54 -5.61
N LYS A 219 4.48 -21.04 -5.20
CA LYS A 219 4.34 -19.90 -4.30
C LYS A 219 3.56 -20.31 -3.05
N ALA A 220 3.98 -19.82 -1.91
CA ALA A 220 3.27 -19.90 -0.65
C ALA A 220 2.92 -18.49 -0.18
N ASN A 221 1.65 -18.20 -0.01
CA ASN A 221 1.16 -16.89 0.43
C ASN A 221 0.59 -16.99 1.83
N ASN A 222 0.68 -15.89 2.60
CA ASN A 222 0.24 -15.81 3.98
C ASN A 222 0.75 -17.01 4.81
N ILE A 223 2.08 -17.23 4.78
CA ILE A 223 2.74 -18.37 5.47
C ILE A 223 2.49 -18.32 6.97
N LEU A 224 2.34 -17.13 7.54
CA LEU A 224 2.04 -16.94 8.95
C LEU A 224 0.58 -17.29 9.29
N ASN A 225 -0.24 -17.59 8.27
CA ASN A 225 -1.66 -17.92 8.39
C ASN A 225 -2.45 -16.92 9.25
N GLN A 226 -2.12 -15.63 9.13
CA GLN A 226 -2.81 -14.59 9.87
C GLN A 226 -4.15 -14.25 9.21
N SER A 227 -5.20 -14.21 10.03
CA SER A 227 -6.50 -13.68 9.61
C SER A 227 -6.54 -12.18 9.93
N TYR A 228 -6.21 -11.36 8.94
CA TYR A 228 -6.28 -9.91 9.06
C TYR A 228 -7.27 -9.32 8.05
N GLN A 229 -7.75 -8.13 8.33
CA GLN A 229 -8.63 -7.40 7.42
C GLN A 229 -7.82 -6.32 6.70
N LYS A 230 -7.68 -6.42 5.39
CA LYS A 230 -7.15 -5.34 4.56
C LYS A 230 -8.14 -4.18 4.51
N TRP A 231 -9.42 -4.50 4.46
CA TRP A 231 -10.56 -3.58 4.52
C TRP A 231 -11.56 -4.07 5.55
N MET A 232 -12.30 -3.16 6.17
CA MET A 232 -13.31 -3.51 7.17
C MET A 232 -14.27 -4.58 6.64
N ASN A 233 -14.48 -5.64 7.42
CA ASN A 233 -15.32 -6.80 7.11
C ASN A 233 -14.82 -7.71 5.96
N TYR A 234 -13.64 -7.45 5.41
CA TYR A 234 -13.05 -8.25 4.35
C TYR A 234 -11.72 -8.88 4.82
N PRO A 235 -11.79 -10.02 5.52
CA PRO A 235 -10.59 -10.75 5.91
C PRO A 235 -9.90 -11.34 4.67
N VAL A 236 -8.57 -11.38 4.74
CA VAL A 236 -7.78 -12.07 3.71
C VAL A 236 -7.93 -13.57 3.85
N GLN A 237 -7.63 -14.27 2.76
CA GLN A 237 -7.53 -15.73 2.78
C GLN A 237 -6.33 -16.16 3.64
N GLY A 238 -6.47 -17.28 4.35
CA GLY A 238 -5.39 -17.88 5.11
C GLY A 238 -4.25 -18.37 4.22
N PHE A 239 -3.44 -19.28 4.75
CA PHE A 239 -2.32 -19.86 4.02
C PHE A 239 -2.75 -20.48 2.67
N GLN A 240 -2.01 -20.16 1.62
CA GLN A 240 -2.28 -20.62 0.26
C GLN A 240 -1.00 -21.14 -0.40
N VAL A 241 -1.16 -22.16 -1.23
CA VAL A 241 -0.10 -22.66 -2.12
C VAL A 241 -0.58 -22.58 -3.56
N VAL A 242 0.25 -22.00 -4.43
CA VAL A 242 -0.02 -21.87 -5.86
C VAL A 242 1.12 -22.52 -6.64
N LEU A 243 0.78 -23.48 -7.50
CA LEU A 243 1.68 -24.07 -8.48
C LEU A 243 1.36 -23.53 -9.86
N GLY A 244 2.38 -23.16 -10.63
CA GLY A 244 2.19 -22.64 -11.98
C GLY A 244 3.39 -22.83 -12.88
N ALA A 245 3.19 -22.51 -14.15
CA ALA A 245 4.25 -22.49 -15.15
C ALA A 245 4.09 -21.30 -16.09
N ASN A 246 5.23 -20.72 -16.51
CA ASN A 246 5.32 -19.68 -17.52
C ASN A 246 5.98 -20.26 -18.77
N TYR A 247 5.37 -20.05 -19.93
CA TYR A 247 5.94 -20.43 -21.21
C TYR A 247 6.03 -19.21 -22.14
N LYS A 248 7.22 -19.00 -22.72
CA LYS A 248 7.46 -17.94 -23.71
C LYS A 248 7.19 -18.49 -25.11
N PHE A 249 6.26 -17.90 -25.80
CA PHE A 249 5.99 -18.15 -27.21
C PHE A 249 6.82 -17.16 -28.05
N ASP A 250 7.59 -17.67 -29.01
CA ASP A 250 8.24 -16.84 -30.04
C ASP A 250 7.31 -16.84 -31.25
N PHE A 251 6.81 -15.68 -31.64
CA PHE A 251 6.03 -15.44 -32.84
C PHE A 251 6.90 -14.78 -33.91
#